data_a8448d34710e0cf805a962e3275a8a2b
#
_entry.id   a8448d34710e0cf805a962e3275a8a2b
#
_cell.length_a   1.000
_cell.length_b   1.000
_cell.length_c   1.000
_cell.angle_alpha   90.00
_cell.angle_beta   90.00
_cell.angle_gamma   90.00
#
_symmetry.space_group_name_H-M   'P 1'
#
loop_
_entity.id
_entity.type
_entity.pdbx_description
1 polymer ?
#
loop_
_entity_poly.entity_id
_entity_poly.type
_entity_poly.pdbx_seq_one_letter_code
_entity_poly.pdbx_strand_id
1 'polypeptide(L)'
;MPVTVGVLEDRPGATTAEAARFVVRALFRKDKEGWTSLEPECTDMSCLASAPDDFPASVDWTVIHHGGTRGSVRASTPAAWQLYADVGSQELAAGVTPPTVGERSMQFAGNNGVPIYRPLLAVSAPVGADAGSWKAAPVPAKAADAIKVAFRGLFANVGNCANEGTSEARPVTYQDADIVISGGAASVTGWSVATANLKGYRCDGPWDDTGFAPQTFAISLAGDARYLGEGLQLLDASDFDGNGKSEVVFMITNANRGGYDLRYNDFATQAVFAFNYH
;
A
#
# COMPACT_ATOMS: atom_id res chain seq x y z
N MET A 1 -6.25 5.39 -24.25
CA MET A 1 -6.80 5.85 -22.95
C MET A 1 -5.64 5.93 -21.98
N PRO A 2 -5.63 6.86 -21.06
CA PRO A 2 -4.61 6.89 -20.00
C PRO A 2 -4.65 5.59 -19.20
N VAL A 3 -3.50 5.09 -18.78
CA VAL A 3 -3.39 3.90 -17.95
C VAL A 3 -3.92 4.23 -16.56
N THR A 4 -4.76 3.35 -16.03
CA THR A 4 -5.25 3.43 -14.65
C THR A 4 -4.77 2.21 -13.89
N VAL A 5 -4.21 2.42 -12.70
CA VAL A 5 -3.84 1.38 -11.76
C VAL A 5 -4.86 1.37 -10.62
N GLY A 6 -5.33 0.21 -10.30
CA GLY A 6 -6.24 -0.06 -9.21
C GLY A 6 -5.84 -1.30 -8.44
N VAL A 7 -6.70 -1.73 -7.54
CA VAL A 7 -6.51 -2.93 -6.75
C VAL A 7 -7.79 -3.77 -6.73
N LEU A 8 -7.64 -5.07 -6.90
CA LEU A 8 -8.69 -6.07 -6.69
C LEU A 8 -8.66 -6.47 -5.22
N GLU A 9 -9.72 -6.15 -4.49
CA GLU A 9 -9.81 -6.36 -3.05
C GLU A 9 -10.94 -7.32 -2.67
N ASP A 10 -10.69 -8.14 -1.62
CA ASP A 10 -11.72 -8.93 -0.92
C ASP A 10 -12.33 -8.06 0.19
N ARG A 11 -13.60 -7.71 0.07
CA ARG A 11 -14.31 -6.92 1.10
C ARG A 11 -14.64 -7.80 2.32
N PRO A 12 -14.23 -7.43 3.52
CA PRO A 12 -14.64 -8.12 4.73
C PRO A 12 -16.14 -7.91 5.02
N GLY A 13 -16.81 -8.95 5.49
CA GLY A 13 -18.17 -8.85 6.06
C GLY A 13 -19.34 -9.03 5.10
N ALA A 14 -19.14 -9.27 3.81
CA ALA A 14 -20.23 -9.62 2.93
C ALA A 14 -20.81 -11.01 3.32
N THR A 15 -22.09 -11.05 3.69
CA THR A 15 -22.84 -12.30 4.00
C THR A 15 -23.36 -13.00 2.76
N THR A 16 -23.14 -12.41 1.58
CA THR A 16 -23.60 -12.89 0.26
C THR A 16 -22.52 -13.71 -0.44
N ALA A 17 -22.90 -14.32 -1.58
CA ALA A 17 -22.03 -15.17 -2.38
C ALA A 17 -20.63 -14.56 -2.59
N GLU A 18 -19.58 -15.39 -2.57
CA GLU A 18 -18.17 -14.97 -2.56
C GLU A 18 -17.79 -13.93 -3.64
N ALA A 19 -18.42 -14.03 -4.83
CA ALA A 19 -18.17 -13.08 -5.92
C ALA A 19 -18.57 -11.63 -5.58
N ALA A 20 -19.60 -11.44 -4.74
CA ALA A 20 -20.06 -10.10 -4.32
C ALA A 20 -19.12 -9.42 -3.30
N ARG A 21 -18.12 -10.16 -2.82
CA ARG A 21 -17.14 -9.63 -1.86
C ARG A 21 -15.96 -8.94 -2.52
N PHE A 22 -15.73 -9.17 -3.81
CA PHE A 22 -14.61 -8.60 -4.52
C PHE A 22 -15.01 -7.33 -5.26
N VAL A 23 -14.13 -6.35 -5.19
CA VAL A 23 -14.24 -5.08 -5.93
C VAL A 23 -12.92 -4.74 -6.56
N VAL A 24 -12.96 -3.94 -7.60
CA VAL A 24 -11.79 -3.22 -8.08
C VAL A 24 -11.90 -1.78 -7.62
N ARG A 25 -10.90 -1.29 -6.94
CA ARG A 25 -10.76 0.12 -6.60
C ARG A 25 -9.76 0.75 -7.56
N ALA A 26 -10.18 1.73 -8.35
CA ALA A 26 -9.28 2.52 -9.16
C ALA A 26 -8.55 3.55 -8.28
N LEU A 27 -7.22 3.62 -8.39
CA LEU A 27 -6.39 4.39 -7.46
C LEU A 27 -5.63 5.53 -8.13
N PHE A 28 -4.96 5.23 -9.25
CA PHE A 28 -4.04 6.15 -9.88
C PHE A 28 -4.24 6.16 -11.38
N ARG A 29 -4.11 7.34 -11.98
CA ARG A 29 -4.15 7.52 -13.43
C ARG A 29 -2.85 8.14 -13.92
N LYS A 30 -2.32 7.58 -14.99
CA LYS A 30 -1.18 8.17 -15.70
C LYS A 30 -1.66 9.24 -16.65
N ASP A 31 -1.11 10.42 -16.52
CA ASP A 31 -1.27 11.52 -17.46
C ASP A 31 0.09 11.95 -18.03
N LYS A 32 0.14 13.07 -18.73
CA LYS A 32 1.36 13.60 -19.33
C LYS A 32 2.37 14.10 -18.30
N GLU A 33 1.91 14.49 -17.12
CA GLU A 33 2.71 15.10 -16.06
C GLU A 33 3.22 14.06 -15.06
N GLY A 34 2.56 12.90 -14.99
CA GLY A 34 2.95 11.84 -14.08
C GLY A 34 1.78 10.94 -13.67
N TRP A 35 1.90 10.35 -12.49
CA TRP A 35 0.81 9.61 -11.86
C TRP A 35 0.04 10.52 -10.91
N THR A 36 -1.27 10.55 -11.05
CA THR A 36 -2.19 11.31 -10.20
C THR A 36 -3.12 10.38 -9.44
N SER A 37 -3.45 10.72 -8.20
CA SER A 37 -4.44 10.01 -7.41
C SER A 37 -5.85 10.27 -7.95
N LEU A 38 -6.68 9.24 -7.93
CA LEU A 38 -8.12 9.34 -8.19
C LEU A 38 -8.92 9.55 -6.89
N GLU A 39 -8.25 9.99 -5.83
CA GLU A 39 -8.88 10.36 -4.57
C GLU A 39 -9.88 11.49 -4.81
N PRO A 40 -11.14 11.35 -4.36
CA PRO A 40 -12.11 12.43 -4.51
C PRO A 40 -11.73 13.63 -3.63
N GLU A 41 -11.88 14.82 -4.16
CA GLU A 41 -11.77 16.08 -3.39
C GLU A 41 -12.97 16.26 -2.44
N CYS A 42 -13.13 15.34 -1.54
CA CYS A 42 -14.20 15.32 -0.57
C CYS A 42 -13.67 15.60 0.83
N THR A 43 -14.15 16.63 1.47
CA THR A 43 -13.69 17.05 2.80
C THR A 43 -14.65 16.65 3.92
N ASP A 44 -15.84 16.13 3.63
CA ASP A 44 -16.81 15.74 4.64
C ASP A 44 -17.51 14.39 4.33
N MET A 45 -18.12 13.82 5.35
CA MET A 45 -18.76 12.50 5.34
C MET A 45 -20.06 12.46 4.52
N SER A 46 -20.62 13.59 4.16
CA SER A 46 -21.83 13.71 3.35
C SER A 46 -21.53 13.75 1.84
N CYS A 47 -20.26 13.76 1.48
CA CYS A 47 -19.82 13.81 0.10
C CYS A 47 -20.12 12.50 -0.63
N LEU A 48 -21.30 12.44 -1.21
CA LEU A 48 -21.67 11.51 -2.26
C LEU A 48 -21.26 12.15 -3.59
N ALA A 49 -19.96 12.15 -3.87
CA ALA A 49 -19.51 12.60 -5.18
C ALA A 49 -19.96 11.57 -6.23
N SER A 50 -20.44 12.04 -7.36
CA SER A 50 -20.48 11.23 -8.57
C SER A 50 -19.05 10.80 -8.90
N ALA A 51 -18.87 9.61 -9.48
CA ALA A 51 -17.57 9.29 -10.05
C ALA A 51 -17.12 10.45 -10.95
N PRO A 52 -15.84 10.87 -10.90
CA PRO A 52 -15.35 11.88 -11.82
C PRO A 52 -15.71 11.50 -13.26
N ASP A 53 -16.06 12.48 -14.09
CA ASP A 53 -16.42 12.24 -15.50
C ASP A 53 -15.34 11.46 -16.26
N ASP A 54 -14.10 11.52 -15.79
CA ASP A 54 -12.93 10.83 -16.32
C ASP A 54 -12.75 9.40 -15.77
N PHE A 55 -13.61 8.98 -14.84
CA PHE A 55 -13.48 7.66 -14.24
C PHE A 55 -13.83 6.60 -15.27
N PRO A 56 -13.02 5.55 -15.43
CA PRO A 56 -13.28 4.52 -16.42
C PRO A 56 -14.62 3.82 -16.11
N ALA A 57 -15.65 4.14 -16.88
CA ALA A 57 -16.91 3.42 -16.87
C ALA A 57 -16.64 2.03 -17.44
N SER A 58 -16.91 0.96 -16.71
CA SER A 58 -16.78 -0.44 -17.14
C SER A 58 -15.47 -0.74 -17.87
N VAL A 59 -14.50 -1.28 -17.18
CA VAL A 59 -13.17 -1.61 -17.71
C VAL A 59 -12.88 -3.07 -17.52
N ASP A 60 -12.21 -3.67 -18.50
CA ASP A 60 -11.56 -4.96 -18.31
C ASP A 60 -10.19 -4.69 -17.65
N TRP A 61 -10.06 -5.14 -16.41
CA TRP A 61 -8.85 -4.99 -15.63
C TRP A 61 -7.95 -6.20 -15.78
N THR A 62 -6.70 -5.99 -16.13
CA THR A 62 -5.65 -7.02 -16.06
C THR A 62 -5.18 -7.12 -14.62
N VAL A 63 -5.33 -8.30 -14.00
CA VAL A 63 -4.90 -8.55 -12.62
C VAL A 63 -3.47 -9.06 -12.61
N ILE A 64 -2.62 -8.47 -11.75
CA ILE A 64 -1.18 -8.71 -11.68
C ILE A 64 -0.79 -9.23 -10.30
N HIS A 65 0.20 -10.12 -10.29
CA HIS A 65 0.88 -10.56 -9.09
C HIS A 65 2.33 -10.93 -9.40
N HIS A 66 3.28 -10.37 -8.64
CA HIS A 66 4.72 -10.49 -8.87
C HIS A 66 5.11 -10.08 -10.30
N GLY A 67 4.59 -8.93 -10.75
CA GLY A 67 4.84 -8.40 -12.08
C GLY A 67 4.29 -9.24 -13.24
N GLY A 68 3.54 -10.30 -12.95
CA GLY A 68 2.94 -11.19 -13.96
C GLY A 68 1.42 -11.19 -13.96
N THR A 69 0.82 -11.34 -15.17
CA THR A 69 -0.65 -11.44 -15.31
C THR A 69 -1.18 -12.71 -14.66
N ARG A 70 -2.23 -12.57 -13.86
CA ARG A 70 -2.96 -13.67 -13.20
C ARG A 70 -4.34 -13.93 -13.80
N GLY A 71 -4.86 -13.00 -14.55
CA GLY A 71 -6.15 -13.07 -15.18
C GLY A 71 -6.71 -11.68 -15.48
N SER A 72 -7.99 -11.63 -15.76
CA SER A 72 -8.70 -10.37 -15.95
C SER A 72 -10.05 -10.41 -15.24
N VAL A 73 -10.52 -9.24 -14.83
CA VAL A 73 -11.86 -9.06 -14.30
C VAL A 73 -12.51 -7.87 -14.96
N ARG A 74 -13.82 -7.94 -15.17
CA ARG A 74 -14.62 -6.83 -15.63
C ARG A 74 -15.34 -6.21 -14.44
N ALA A 75 -15.20 -4.91 -14.26
CA ALA A 75 -15.88 -4.17 -13.23
C ALA A 75 -16.81 -3.11 -13.81
N SER A 76 -17.92 -2.85 -13.11
CA SER A 76 -18.91 -1.83 -13.46
C SER A 76 -18.47 -0.44 -12.99
N THR A 77 -19.16 0.61 -13.41
CA THR A 77 -18.99 1.95 -12.85
C THR A 77 -19.20 1.92 -11.33
N PRO A 78 -18.42 2.69 -10.55
CA PRO A 78 -18.59 2.76 -9.11
C PRO A 78 -20.01 3.16 -8.72
N ALA A 79 -20.65 2.33 -7.88
CA ALA A 79 -21.99 2.60 -7.39
C ALA A 79 -21.99 3.65 -6.26
N ALA A 80 -20.87 3.82 -5.56
CA ALA A 80 -20.71 4.77 -4.47
C ALA A 80 -19.30 5.38 -4.48
N TRP A 81 -19.25 6.68 -4.22
CA TRP A 81 -18.03 7.43 -4.03
C TRP A 81 -18.11 8.11 -2.68
N GLN A 82 -17.70 7.40 -1.64
CA GLN A 82 -17.72 7.88 -0.25
C GLN A 82 -16.29 7.98 0.29
N LEU A 83 -16.07 8.92 1.19
CA LEU A 83 -14.79 9.16 1.88
C LEU A 83 -14.24 7.97 2.68
N TYR A 84 -15.03 6.94 2.86
CA TYR A 84 -14.66 5.76 3.63
C TYR A 84 -14.12 4.63 2.77
N ALA A 85 -13.96 3.48 3.39
CA ALA A 85 -13.39 2.27 2.82
C ALA A 85 -13.95 1.83 1.45
N ASP A 86 -15.04 2.43 0.99
CA ASP A 86 -15.68 2.13 -0.30
C ASP A 86 -15.38 3.11 -1.44
N VAL A 87 -14.56 4.14 -1.18
CA VAL A 87 -14.18 5.14 -2.18
C VAL A 87 -13.64 4.49 -3.47
N GLY A 88 -14.25 4.83 -4.60
CA GLY A 88 -13.81 4.38 -5.92
C GLY A 88 -14.00 2.89 -6.22
N SER A 89 -14.74 2.16 -5.39
CA SER A 89 -14.94 0.72 -5.56
C SER A 89 -15.89 0.43 -6.70
N GLN A 90 -15.47 -0.43 -7.62
CA GLN A 90 -16.23 -0.97 -8.73
C GLN A 90 -16.62 -2.41 -8.44
N GLU A 91 -17.90 -2.74 -8.53
CA GLU A 91 -18.37 -4.12 -8.40
C GLU A 91 -17.97 -4.95 -9.61
N LEU A 92 -17.63 -6.21 -9.39
CA LEU A 92 -17.36 -7.13 -10.49
C LEU A 92 -18.64 -7.44 -11.26
N ALA A 93 -18.52 -7.59 -12.56
CA ALA A 93 -19.63 -8.03 -13.39
C ALA A 93 -20.13 -9.42 -12.94
N ALA A 94 -21.44 -9.64 -13.09
CA ALA A 94 -22.05 -10.92 -12.71
C ALA A 94 -21.37 -12.13 -13.39
N GLY A 95 -21.10 -13.17 -12.63
CA GLY A 95 -20.46 -14.41 -13.11
C GLY A 95 -18.94 -14.35 -13.26
N VAL A 96 -18.31 -13.23 -12.95
CA VAL A 96 -16.83 -13.12 -12.92
C VAL A 96 -16.30 -13.85 -11.68
N THR A 97 -15.32 -14.73 -11.90
CA THR A 97 -14.55 -15.35 -10.79
C THR A 97 -13.25 -14.58 -10.63
N PRO A 98 -13.07 -13.88 -9.51
CA PRO A 98 -11.85 -13.12 -9.28
C PRO A 98 -10.65 -14.05 -9.07
N PRO A 99 -9.47 -13.77 -9.64
CA PRO A 99 -8.27 -14.47 -9.28
C PRO A 99 -7.88 -14.14 -7.83
N THR A 100 -7.43 -15.15 -7.10
CA THR A 100 -6.92 -15.02 -5.72
C THR A 100 -5.52 -15.62 -5.63
N VAL A 101 -4.76 -15.22 -4.60
CA VAL A 101 -3.43 -15.76 -4.30
C VAL A 101 -3.36 -16.14 -2.84
N GLY A 102 -2.94 -17.38 -2.59
CA GLY A 102 -2.83 -17.92 -1.24
C GLY A 102 -4.20 -18.14 -0.58
N GLU A 103 -4.17 -18.15 0.75
CA GLU A 103 -5.36 -18.26 1.59
C GLU A 103 -5.69 -16.89 2.20
N ARG A 104 -6.89 -16.77 2.74
CA ARG A 104 -7.27 -15.59 3.53
C ARG A 104 -6.40 -15.49 4.77
N SER A 105 -5.92 -14.30 5.08
CA SER A 105 -5.08 -14.04 6.24
C SER A 105 -5.41 -12.72 6.91
N MET A 106 -4.95 -12.54 8.15
CA MET A 106 -5.07 -11.28 8.88
C MET A 106 -4.08 -10.21 8.40
N GLN A 107 -3.10 -10.58 7.61
CA GLN A 107 -2.01 -9.68 7.17
C GLN A 107 -2.53 -8.44 6.43
N PHE A 108 -3.63 -8.57 5.69
CA PHE A 108 -4.22 -7.50 4.89
C PHE A 108 -5.60 -7.05 5.39
N ALA A 109 -6.06 -7.62 6.51
CA ALA A 109 -7.44 -7.45 6.98
C ALA A 109 -7.76 -6.04 7.50
N GLY A 110 -6.77 -5.17 7.68
CA GLY A 110 -6.96 -3.90 8.35
C GLY A 110 -7.55 -4.08 9.74
N ASN A 111 -8.33 -3.11 10.22
CA ASN A 111 -8.94 -3.14 11.56
C ASN A 111 -10.21 -4.00 11.66
N ASN A 112 -10.63 -4.65 10.58
CA ASN A 112 -11.94 -5.35 10.54
C ASN A 112 -11.94 -6.74 11.21
N GLY A 113 -10.77 -7.25 11.62
CA GLY A 113 -10.65 -8.50 12.37
C GLY A 113 -11.10 -9.77 11.59
N VAL A 114 -11.32 -9.69 10.28
CA VAL A 114 -11.74 -10.80 9.43
C VAL A 114 -10.65 -11.09 8.40
N PRO A 115 -10.17 -12.34 8.28
CA PRO A 115 -9.18 -12.70 7.27
C PRO A 115 -9.69 -12.41 5.86
N ILE A 116 -8.84 -11.82 5.03
CA ILE A 116 -9.09 -11.53 3.61
C ILE A 116 -8.00 -12.12 2.73
N TYR A 117 -8.28 -12.25 1.44
CA TYR A 117 -7.25 -12.54 0.45
C TYR A 117 -6.31 -11.32 0.30
N ARG A 118 -5.06 -11.60 -0.04
CA ARG A 118 -4.11 -10.55 -0.43
C ARG A 118 -4.72 -9.71 -1.55
N PRO A 119 -4.77 -8.37 -1.44
CA PRO A 119 -5.12 -7.51 -2.55
C PRO A 119 -4.16 -7.70 -3.74
N LEU A 120 -4.69 -7.64 -4.95
CA LEU A 120 -3.92 -7.79 -6.18
C LEU A 120 -4.00 -6.50 -7.01
N LEU A 121 -2.91 -6.12 -7.66
CA LEU A 121 -2.96 -4.97 -8.56
C LEU A 121 -3.84 -5.27 -9.78
N ALA A 122 -4.56 -4.26 -10.24
CA ALA A 122 -5.41 -4.29 -11.41
C ALA A 122 -5.06 -3.10 -12.32
N VAL A 123 -4.84 -3.35 -13.61
CA VAL A 123 -4.41 -2.32 -14.56
C VAL A 123 -5.35 -2.30 -15.75
N SER A 124 -5.77 -1.10 -16.17
CA SER A 124 -6.72 -0.89 -17.28
C SER A 124 -6.12 -1.08 -18.67
N ALA A 125 -4.85 -1.44 -18.75
CA ALA A 125 -4.12 -1.68 -19.99
C ALA A 125 -3.34 -3.00 -19.90
N PRO A 126 -2.97 -3.62 -21.05
CA PRO A 126 -2.02 -4.71 -21.03
C PRO A 126 -0.68 -4.24 -20.44
N VAL A 127 -0.15 -5.01 -19.50
CA VAL A 127 1.12 -4.73 -18.86
C VAL A 127 2.19 -5.63 -19.43
N GLY A 128 3.32 -5.04 -19.78
CA GLY A 128 4.52 -5.77 -20.19
C GLY A 128 5.18 -6.51 -19.01
N ALA A 129 6.21 -7.29 -19.30
CA ALA A 129 7.02 -7.87 -18.24
C ALA A 129 7.72 -6.75 -17.46
N ASP A 130 7.62 -6.79 -16.14
CA ASP A 130 8.32 -5.84 -15.28
C ASP A 130 9.84 -5.98 -15.40
N ALA A 131 10.49 -4.93 -15.89
CA ALA A 131 11.95 -4.89 -16.02
C ALA A 131 12.66 -4.97 -14.65
N GLY A 132 12.00 -4.52 -13.57
CA GLY A 132 12.51 -4.57 -12.20
C GLY A 132 12.46 -5.98 -11.58
N SER A 133 11.55 -6.83 -12.04
CA SER A 133 11.39 -8.22 -11.54
C SER A 133 11.47 -8.34 -10.04
N TRP A 134 10.67 -7.57 -9.34
CA TRP A 134 10.66 -7.51 -7.86
C TRP A 134 10.32 -8.86 -7.23
N LYS A 135 11.11 -9.25 -6.24
CA LYS A 135 10.93 -10.52 -5.51
C LYS A 135 11.22 -10.33 -4.03
N ALA A 136 10.53 -11.10 -3.20
CA ALA A 136 10.90 -11.22 -1.80
C ALA A 136 12.38 -11.68 -1.71
N ALA A 137 13.16 -10.96 -0.92
CA ALA A 137 14.58 -11.22 -0.75
C ALA A 137 15.01 -10.83 0.67
N PRO A 138 16.00 -11.53 1.25
CA PRO A 138 16.59 -11.09 2.51
C PRO A 138 17.26 -9.72 2.32
N VAL A 139 17.16 -8.88 3.34
CA VAL A 139 17.83 -7.56 3.32
C VAL A 139 19.34 -7.77 3.45
N PRO A 140 20.16 -7.34 2.48
CA PRO A 140 21.61 -7.44 2.59
C PRO A 140 22.14 -6.65 3.79
N ALA A 141 23.20 -7.15 4.45
CA ALA A 141 23.77 -6.50 5.64
C ALA A 141 24.09 -5.02 5.42
N LYS A 142 24.73 -4.68 4.30
CA LYS A 142 25.01 -3.29 3.92
C LYS A 142 23.76 -2.43 3.82
N ALA A 143 22.67 -2.97 3.28
CA ALA A 143 21.38 -2.27 3.20
C ALA A 143 20.76 -2.09 4.59
N ALA A 144 20.84 -3.12 5.45
CA ALA A 144 20.36 -3.03 6.82
C ALA A 144 21.13 -1.96 7.62
N ASP A 145 22.44 -1.85 7.46
CA ASP A 145 23.25 -0.82 8.10
C ASP A 145 22.87 0.58 7.60
N ALA A 146 22.68 0.76 6.30
CA ALA A 146 22.22 2.02 5.72
C ALA A 146 20.85 2.45 6.27
N ILE A 147 19.92 1.49 6.41
CA ILE A 147 18.60 1.74 7.02
C ILE A 147 18.76 2.19 8.47
N LYS A 148 19.60 1.53 9.28
CA LYS A 148 19.82 1.91 10.68
C LYS A 148 20.36 3.34 10.81
N VAL A 149 21.29 3.72 9.96
CA VAL A 149 21.82 5.09 9.92
C VAL A 149 20.73 6.11 9.57
N ALA A 150 19.96 5.82 8.50
CA ALA A 150 18.87 6.69 8.09
C ALA A 150 17.75 6.75 9.16
N PHE A 151 17.41 5.64 9.76
CA PHE A 151 16.42 5.55 10.85
C PHE A 151 16.84 6.43 12.04
N ARG A 152 18.10 6.37 12.48
CA ARG A 152 18.59 7.23 13.56
C ARG A 152 18.61 8.70 13.20
N GLY A 153 18.86 9.04 11.95
CA GLY A 153 18.79 10.42 11.47
C GLY A 153 17.39 11.02 11.57
N LEU A 154 16.35 10.18 11.38
CA LEU A 154 14.96 10.60 11.46
C LEU A 154 14.40 10.49 12.88
N PHE A 155 14.76 9.47 13.62
CA PHE A 155 14.23 9.10 14.93
C PHE A 155 15.35 8.99 15.96
N ALA A 156 16.07 10.08 16.18
CA ALA A 156 17.19 10.12 17.15
C ALA A 156 16.70 9.74 18.57
N ASN A 157 15.49 10.15 18.91
CA ASN A 157 14.74 9.73 20.10
C ASN A 157 13.30 9.38 19.68
N VAL A 158 12.73 8.38 20.31
CA VAL A 158 11.31 8.06 20.16
C VAL A 158 10.57 8.48 21.42
N GLY A 159 9.38 9.05 21.25
CA GLY A 159 8.54 9.39 22.39
C GLY A 159 8.07 8.10 23.10
N ASN A 160 8.15 8.04 24.43
CA ASN A 160 7.41 7.05 25.17
C ASN A 160 5.94 7.42 25.09
N CYS A 161 5.06 6.44 25.06
CA CYS A 161 3.64 6.70 25.17
C CYS A 161 3.38 7.43 26.49
N ALA A 162 2.50 8.41 26.47
CA ALA A 162 2.07 9.10 27.68
C ALA A 162 1.47 8.05 28.65
N ASN A 163 2.05 7.90 29.83
CA ASN A 163 1.38 7.17 30.88
C ASN A 163 0.04 7.86 31.18
N GLU A 164 -0.98 7.08 31.52
CA GLU A 164 -2.27 7.63 31.94
C GLU A 164 -2.06 8.77 32.95
N GLY A 165 -2.49 9.98 32.58
CA GLY A 165 -2.43 11.18 33.42
C GLY A 165 -1.26 12.12 33.20
N THR A 166 -0.32 11.85 32.29
CA THR A 166 0.73 12.81 31.93
C THR A 166 0.71 13.11 30.42
N SER A 167 0.57 14.38 30.06
CA SER A 167 0.52 14.82 28.66
C SER A 167 1.90 14.90 27.97
N GLU A 168 2.98 14.52 28.65
CA GLU A 168 4.34 14.64 28.12
C GLU A 168 4.94 13.25 27.82
N ALA A 169 5.09 12.97 26.52
CA ALA A 169 5.90 11.84 26.07
C ALA A 169 7.37 12.06 26.48
N ARG A 170 7.94 11.11 27.23
CA ARG A 170 9.36 11.15 27.58
C ARG A 170 10.19 10.57 26.44
N PRO A 171 11.26 11.22 25.99
CA PRO A 171 12.13 10.64 24.99
C PRO A 171 12.81 9.38 25.53
N VAL A 172 12.73 8.30 24.72
CA VAL A 172 13.40 7.02 25.01
C VAL A 172 14.60 6.89 24.06
N THR A 173 15.75 6.60 24.65
CA THR A 173 16.94 6.22 23.86
C THR A 173 16.91 4.73 23.58
N TYR A 174 17.37 4.34 22.41
CA TYR A 174 17.47 2.95 21.96
C TYR A 174 18.84 2.65 21.36
N GLN A 175 19.21 1.39 21.29
CA GLN A 175 20.48 0.91 20.73
C GLN A 175 20.26 0.41 19.29
N ASP A 176 21.33 0.27 18.50
CA ASP A 176 21.25 -0.29 17.15
C ASP A 176 20.72 -1.72 17.12
N ALA A 177 20.95 -2.47 18.21
CA ALA A 177 20.42 -3.83 18.38
C ALA A 177 18.90 -3.88 18.56
N ASP A 178 18.28 -2.73 18.92
CA ASP A 178 16.83 -2.63 19.09
C ASP A 178 16.13 -2.34 17.74
N ILE A 179 16.89 -1.90 16.72
CA ILE A 179 16.36 -1.66 15.38
C ILE A 179 16.29 -3.00 14.64
N VAL A 180 15.09 -3.49 14.44
CA VAL A 180 14.81 -4.73 13.71
C VAL A 180 14.48 -4.41 12.26
N ILE A 181 15.27 -4.95 11.32
CA ILE A 181 15.02 -4.82 9.89
C ILE A 181 14.34 -6.10 9.39
N SER A 182 13.25 -5.95 8.66
CA SER A 182 12.43 -7.07 8.18
C SER A 182 11.75 -6.77 6.83
N GLY A 183 11.10 -7.76 6.25
CA GLY A 183 10.21 -7.60 5.11
C GLY A 183 10.92 -7.14 3.84
N GLY A 184 12.04 -7.77 3.48
CA GLY A 184 12.81 -7.37 2.30
C GLY A 184 12.18 -7.79 0.98
N ALA A 185 12.25 -6.90 -0.02
CA ALA A 185 12.07 -7.21 -1.44
C ALA A 185 13.15 -6.51 -2.23
N ALA A 186 13.58 -7.12 -3.32
CA ALA A 186 14.63 -6.57 -4.19
C ALA A 186 14.25 -6.67 -5.66
N SER A 187 14.70 -5.69 -6.43
CA SER A 187 14.61 -5.69 -7.90
C SER A 187 15.95 -6.07 -8.54
N VAL A 188 15.91 -6.57 -9.77
CA VAL A 188 17.12 -6.83 -10.55
C VAL A 188 17.83 -5.55 -10.97
N THR A 189 17.17 -4.39 -10.90
CA THR A 189 17.75 -3.06 -11.15
C THR A 189 18.55 -2.51 -9.97
N GLY A 190 18.60 -3.26 -8.86
CA GLY A 190 19.45 -2.94 -7.71
C GLY A 190 18.76 -2.14 -6.60
N TRP A 191 17.46 -1.92 -6.68
CA TRP A 191 16.69 -1.37 -5.56
C TRP A 191 16.25 -2.48 -4.61
N SER A 192 16.21 -2.16 -3.33
CA SER A 192 15.61 -2.99 -2.28
C SER A 192 14.64 -2.16 -1.44
N VAL A 193 13.61 -2.80 -0.92
CA VAL A 193 12.66 -2.20 0.03
C VAL A 193 12.66 -3.04 1.30
N ALA A 194 12.69 -2.40 2.45
CA ALA A 194 12.61 -3.07 3.75
C ALA A 194 11.96 -2.17 4.79
N THR A 195 11.54 -2.75 5.90
CA THR A 195 10.97 -2.05 7.04
C THR A 195 11.91 -2.09 8.23
N ALA A 196 11.96 -0.99 8.98
CA ALA A 196 12.62 -0.89 10.27
C ALA A 196 11.59 -0.69 11.38
N ASN A 197 11.76 -1.41 12.49
CA ASN A 197 10.92 -1.30 13.67
C ASN A 197 11.79 -1.31 14.93
N LEU A 198 11.25 -0.89 16.08
CA LEU A 198 11.93 -0.94 17.36
C LEU A 198 11.45 -2.14 18.18
N LYS A 199 12.39 -3.00 18.56
CA LYS A 199 12.12 -4.15 19.41
C LYS A 199 11.78 -3.68 20.84
N GLY A 200 10.69 -4.24 21.37
CA GLY A 200 10.29 -3.99 22.77
C GLY A 200 9.70 -2.62 23.05
N TYR A 201 9.58 -1.75 22.02
CA TYR A 201 8.85 -0.51 22.15
C TYR A 201 7.34 -0.81 22.17
N ARG A 202 6.72 -0.52 23.27
CA ARG A 202 5.25 -0.65 23.47
C ARG A 202 4.72 0.56 24.19
N CYS A 203 3.54 0.99 23.81
CA CYS A 203 2.74 1.90 24.58
C CYS A 203 1.97 1.10 25.63
N ASP A 204 2.23 1.33 26.93
CA ASP A 204 1.56 0.66 28.04
C ASP A 204 0.23 1.38 28.40
N GLY A 205 -0.66 1.57 27.43
CA GLY A 205 -1.97 2.17 27.64
C GLY A 205 -3.10 1.18 27.36
N PRO A 206 -4.26 1.26 28.02
CA PRO A 206 -5.38 0.35 27.81
C PRO A 206 -6.01 0.44 26.42
N TRP A 207 -5.60 1.42 25.61
CA TRP A 207 -6.13 1.69 24.27
C TRP A 207 -5.07 1.54 23.15
N ASP A 208 -3.79 1.37 23.50
CA ASP A 208 -2.70 1.35 22.55
C ASP A 208 -1.84 0.10 22.68
N ASP A 209 -2.25 -0.97 22.01
CA ASP A 209 -1.37 -2.08 21.64
C ASP A 209 -0.43 -1.67 20.47
N THR A 210 -0.39 -0.39 20.13
CA THR A 210 0.41 0.14 19.05
C THR A 210 1.86 0.30 19.48
N GLY A 211 2.68 -0.68 19.16
CA GLY A 211 4.12 -0.50 19.13
C GLY A 211 4.53 0.61 18.16
N PHE A 212 5.80 0.94 18.11
CA PHE A 212 6.35 1.84 17.11
C PHE A 212 5.98 1.34 15.70
N ALA A 213 5.31 2.16 14.91
CA ALA A 213 4.86 1.76 13.59
C ALA A 213 6.06 1.40 12.68
N PRO A 214 5.98 0.34 11.87
CA PRO A 214 7.06 -0.02 10.95
C PRO A 214 7.38 1.12 9.99
N GLN A 215 8.65 1.49 9.88
CA GLN A 215 9.16 2.55 9.01
C GLN A 215 9.73 1.93 7.74
N THR A 216 9.28 2.37 6.58
CA THR A 216 9.65 1.77 5.29
C THR A 216 10.73 2.58 4.58
N PHE A 217 11.72 1.86 4.03
CA PHE A 217 12.85 2.45 3.32
C PHE A 217 13.05 1.77 1.97
N ALA A 218 13.42 2.55 0.95
CA ALA A 218 14.01 2.07 -0.28
C ALA A 218 15.53 2.29 -0.23
N ILE A 219 16.29 1.29 -0.69
CA ILE A 219 17.76 1.32 -0.67
C ILE A 219 18.25 1.08 -2.10
N SER A 220 19.09 2.00 -2.60
CA SER A 220 19.74 1.85 -3.89
C SER A 220 20.88 0.84 -3.83
N LEU A 221 21.35 0.38 -4.99
CA LEU A 221 22.55 -0.46 -5.10
C LEU A 221 23.80 0.22 -4.49
N ALA A 222 23.88 1.55 -4.57
CA ALA A 222 24.96 2.33 -3.96
C ALA A 222 24.91 2.31 -2.42
N GLY A 223 23.76 1.99 -1.85
CA GLY A 223 23.52 1.95 -0.40
C GLY A 223 22.84 3.22 0.13
N ASP A 224 22.33 4.08 -0.76
CA ASP A 224 21.59 5.26 -0.32
C ASP A 224 20.20 4.81 0.16
N ALA A 225 19.90 5.06 1.43
CA ALA A 225 18.61 4.78 2.02
C ALA A 225 17.68 5.98 1.91
N ARG A 226 16.49 5.75 1.35
CA ARG A 226 15.43 6.75 1.23
C ARG A 226 14.25 6.33 2.10
N TYR A 227 13.85 7.20 3.00
CA TYR A 227 12.64 7.00 3.78
C TYR A 227 11.39 7.17 2.92
N LEU A 228 10.47 6.22 2.99
CA LEU A 228 9.23 6.23 2.21
C LEU A 228 8.01 6.61 3.05
N GLY A 229 8.01 6.28 4.33
CA GLY A 229 6.89 6.52 5.24
C GLY A 229 6.70 5.40 6.27
N GLU A 230 5.74 5.60 7.16
CA GLU A 230 5.33 4.61 8.15
C GLU A 230 4.14 3.77 7.67
N GLY A 231 4.01 2.54 8.17
CA GLY A 231 2.87 1.67 7.90
C GLY A 231 2.70 1.28 6.43
N LEU A 232 3.76 1.34 5.63
CA LEU A 232 3.73 0.96 4.22
C LEU A 232 4.08 -0.52 4.07
N GLN A 233 3.17 -1.28 3.49
CA GLN A 233 3.38 -2.68 3.13
C GLN A 233 3.48 -2.81 1.62
N LEU A 234 4.60 -3.35 1.12
CA LEU A 234 4.77 -3.58 -0.31
C LEU A 234 3.68 -4.51 -0.83
N LEU A 235 2.87 -4.01 -1.75
CA LEU A 235 1.84 -4.80 -2.41
C LEU A 235 2.41 -5.50 -3.63
N ASP A 236 2.85 -4.75 -4.64
CA ASP A 236 3.48 -5.29 -5.84
C ASP A 236 4.18 -4.17 -6.62
N ALA A 237 4.88 -4.55 -7.70
CA ALA A 237 5.52 -3.62 -8.60
C ALA A 237 5.43 -4.11 -10.05
N SER A 238 5.33 -3.18 -11.00
CA SER A 238 5.40 -3.47 -12.43
C SER A 238 5.66 -2.18 -13.20
N ASP A 239 6.06 -2.31 -14.45
CA ASP A 239 6.14 -1.20 -15.41
C ASP A 239 4.73 -0.97 -15.99
N PHE A 240 3.93 -0.14 -15.30
CA PHE A 240 2.53 0.09 -15.67
C PHE A 240 2.37 1.01 -16.89
N ASP A 241 3.30 1.92 -17.11
CA ASP A 241 3.22 2.90 -18.19
C ASP A 241 4.13 2.56 -19.41
N GLY A 242 4.86 1.45 -19.34
CA GLY A 242 5.70 0.95 -20.43
C GLY A 242 6.98 1.77 -20.65
N ASN A 243 7.44 2.51 -19.63
CA ASN A 243 8.63 3.35 -19.73
C ASN A 243 9.96 2.62 -19.42
N GLY A 244 9.90 1.33 -19.09
CA GLY A 244 11.04 0.49 -18.73
C GLY A 244 11.48 0.59 -17.26
N LYS A 245 10.72 1.29 -16.42
CA LYS A 245 10.93 1.39 -14.97
C LYS A 245 9.74 0.84 -14.22
N SER A 246 9.99 0.22 -13.08
CA SER A 246 8.90 -0.24 -12.22
C SER A 246 8.28 0.92 -11.47
N GLU A 247 6.96 0.98 -11.46
CA GLU A 247 6.19 1.60 -10.40
C GLU A 247 5.99 0.59 -9.28
N VAL A 248 6.07 1.06 -8.04
CA VAL A 248 5.95 0.24 -6.83
C VAL A 248 4.75 0.70 -6.01
N VAL A 249 3.83 -0.20 -5.73
CA VAL A 249 2.61 0.11 -4.96
C VAL A 249 2.70 -0.47 -3.57
N PHE A 250 2.44 0.37 -2.59
CA PHE A 250 2.34 0.01 -1.18
C PHE A 250 0.90 0.15 -0.71
N MET A 251 0.49 -0.73 0.18
CA MET A 251 -0.72 -0.55 0.98
C MET A 251 -0.36 0.26 2.23
N ILE A 252 -1.17 1.25 2.57
CA ILE A 252 -1.05 2.07 3.79
C ILE A 252 -1.90 1.40 4.87
N THR A 253 -1.27 1.10 6.01
CA THR A 253 -1.93 0.47 7.18
C THR A 253 -1.55 1.22 8.44
N ASN A 254 -2.20 2.37 8.68
CA ASN A 254 -2.00 3.18 9.87
C ASN A 254 -3.28 3.26 10.70
N ALA A 255 -3.15 3.68 11.96
CA ALA A 255 -4.31 3.98 12.80
C ALA A 255 -5.17 5.05 12.10
N ASN A 256 -6.47 4.74 11.92
CA ASN A 256 -7.48 5.61 11.30
C ASN A 256 -7.22 6.00 9.83
N ARG A 257 -6.19 5.46 9.18
CA ARG A 257 -5.86 5.76 7.80
C ARG A 257 -5.51 4.50 7.02
N GLY A 258 -6.18 4.29 5.92
CA GLY A 258 -5.87 3.26 4.93
C GLY A 258 -5.67 3.86 3.55
N GLY A 259 -5.25 3.04 2.61
CA GLY A 259 -5.06 3.47 1.23
C GLY A 259 -3.88 2.82 0.55
N TYR A 260 -3.38 3.53 -0.46
CA TYR A 260 -2.28 3.06 -1.31
C TYR A 260 -1.33 4.21 -1.64
N ASP A 261 -0.06 3.87 -1.76
CA ASP A 261 1.02 4.79 -2.15
C ASP A 261 1.73 4.20 -3.37
N LEU A 262 1.71 4.90 -4.49
CA LEU A 262 2.41 4.53 -5.70
C LEU A 262 3.71 5.34 -5.79
N ARG A 263 4.84 4.66 -5.86
CA ARG A 263 6.18 5.23 -6.02
C ARG A 263 6.69 4.99 -7.42
N TYR A 264 7.25 6.01 -8.04
CA TYR A 264 7.82 5.96 -9.39
C TYR A 264 9.08 6.82 -9.52
N ASN A 265 9.74 6.80 -10.66
CA ASN A 265 11.02 7.48 -10.87
C ASN A 265 12.06 7.10 -9.81
N ASP A 266 12.28 5.79 -9.61
CA ASP A 266 13.24 5.28 -8.62
C ASP A 266 12.93 5.82 -7.20
N PHE A 267 11.68 5.77 -6.80
CA PHE A 267 11.12 6.27 -5.53
C PHE A 267 11.24 7.79 -5.30
N ALA A 268 11.60 8.56 -6.34
CA ALA A 268 11.73 10.02 -6.21
C ALA A 268 10.39 10.74 -6.16
N THR A 269 9.35 10.14 -6.71
CA THR A 269 8.02 10.73 -6.84
C THR A 269 6.97 9.76 -6.31
N GLN A 270 5.86 10.32 -5.82
CA GLN A 270 4.75 9.54 -5.29
C GLN A 270 3.41 10.08 -5.76
N ALA A 271 2.41 9.21 -5.80
CA ALA A 271 0.99 9.53 -5.79
C ALA A 271 0.34 8.75 -4.65
N VAL A 272 -0.50 9.41 -3.85
CA VAL A 272 -1.12 8.79 -2.66
C VAL A 272 -2.63 8.82 -2.81
N PHE A 273 -3.26 7.67 -2.64
CA PHE A 273 -4.70 7.50 -2.51
C PHE A 273 -4.97 7.06 -1.07
N ALA A 274 -5.53 7.94 -0.27
CA ALA A 274 -5.75 7.66 1.15
C ALA A 274 -7.21 7.94 1.55
N PHE A 275 -7.69 7.21 2.52
CA PHE A 275 -9.00 7.41 3.13
C PHE A 275 -8.90 7.22 4.64
N ASN A 276 -9.77 7.91 5.36
CA ASN A 276 -9.86 7.79 6.81
C ASN A 276 -10.99 6.83 7.19
N TYR A 277 -10.83 6.13 8.31
CA TYR A 277 -11.86 5.21 8.84
C TYR A 277 -12.84 5.92 9.79
N HIS A 278 -12.47 7.11 10.30
CA HIS A 278 -13.28 7.90 11.24
C HIS A 278 -13.27 9.38 10.86
#